data_074dca6493824da7dc5dadb15e503c0a
#
_entry.id   074dca6493824da7dc5dadb15e503c0a
#
_cell.length_a   1.000
_cell.length_b   1.000
_cell.length_c   1.000
_cell.angle_alpha   90.00
_cell.angle_beta   90.00
_cell.angle_gamma   90.00
#
_symmetry.space_group_name_H-M   'P 1'
#
loop_
_entity.id
_entity.type
_entity.pdbx_description
1 polymer ?
#
loop_
_entity_poly.entity_id
_entity_poly.type
_entity_poly.pdbx_seq_one_letter_code
_entity_poly.pdbx_strand_id
1 'polypeptide(L)'
;MINSDAKLVANIFEKPDTAPTRDGFGKGAVEAGTMDPRIVVLSADLEESTRAEWFHTEFPDRYIEIGVAEQNMATVAAGMANYGKIPFITSYAAFSPGRNWEQIRTTIALNNVPVIVCGMHAGVSVGPDGATHQMLEDMALMRAMPNMIVISACDTIEAEKATIAAAKAGKPVYMRFGREKTPVMTSRETPFEIGKIQTFWKSESPVVALFATGPLLHNALCAAQELEKENITVTVTNVATIKPLDPAIVEIAKIARSVVTVEEHQVNGGLGSAIAELLSKNAPMPVEMVGVQDQFGQSGTPAELIEHYGMEVKGIVEAVKKVAARKN
;
A
#
# COMPACT_ATOMS: atom_id res chain seq x y z
N MET A 1 7.33 -9.47 -20.43
CA MET A 1 5.93 -9.93 -20.68
C MET A 1 5.19 -10.17 -19.37
N ILE A 2 3.84 -10.08 -19.36
CA ILE A 2 3.02 -10.38 -18.18
C ILE A 2 3.28 -11.82 -17.72
N ASN A 3 3.39 -11.98 -16.41
CA ASN A 3 3.56 -13.29 -15.78
C ASN A 3 2.19 -13.99 -15.65
N SER A 4 1.99 -15.09 -16.38
CA SER A 4 0.74 -15.87 -16.35
C SER A 4 0.39 -16.41 -14.95
N ASP A 5 1.38 -16.67 -14.10
CA ASP A 5 1.18 -17.19 -12.74
C ASP A 5 0.52 -16.17 -11.80
N ALA A 6 0.63 -14.87 -12.13
CA ALA A 6 0.02 -13.80 -11.36
C ALA A 6 -1.51 -13.69 -11.53
N LYS A 7 -2.08 -14.36 -12.57
CA LYS A 7 -3.53 -14.37 -12.83
C LYS A 7 -4.15 -12.97 -12.89
N LEU A 8 -3.50 -12.07 -13.63
CA LEU A 8 -3.95 -10.70 -13.82
C LEU A 8 -5.09 -10.61 -14.83
N VAL A 9 -5.81 -9.48 -14.84
CA VAL A 9 -6.83 -9.21 -15.87
C VAL A 9 -6.17 -9.04 -17.24
N ALA A 10 -6.87 -9.41 -18.33
CA ALA A 10 -6.29 -9.43 -19.67
C ALA A 10 -6.09 -8.02 -20.27
N ASN A 11 -6.89 -7.04 -19.86
CA ASN A 11 -6.99 -5.70 -20.48
C ASN A 11 -6.16 -4.62 -19.74
N ILE A 12 -5.13 -5.01 -18.97
CA ILE A 12 -4.32 -4.08 -18.14
C ILE A 12 -3.82 -2.86 -18.91
N PHE A 13 -3.38 -3.04 -20.15
CA PHE A 13 -2.74 -1.98 -20.95
C PHE A 13 -3.68 -1.27 -21.93
N GLU A 14 -4.90 -1.74 -22.09
CA GLU A 14 -5.85 -1.14 -23.04
C GLU A 14 -6.83 -0.22 -22.31
N LYS A 15 -7.84 -0.80 -21.72
CA LYS A 15 -8.87 -0.08 -20.95
C LYS A 15 -9.24 -0.89 -19.71
N PRO A 16 -8.41 -0.87 -18.66
CA PRO A 16 -8.74 -1.57 -17.43
C PRO A 16 -9.95 -0.92 -16.74
N ASP A 17 -10.72 -1.71 -16.03
CA ASP A 17 -11.68 -1.19 -15.08
C ASP A 17 -10.95 -0.34 -14.03
N THR A 18 -11.64 0.64 -13.45
CA THR A 18 -11.06 1.50 -12.43
C THR A 18 -11.92 1.53 -11.18
N ALA A 19 -11.27 1.43 -10.02
CA ALA A 19 -11.92 1.56 -8.72
C ALA A 19 -10.91 2.08 -7.67
N PRO A 20 -11.36 2.81 -6.65
CA PRO A 20 -10.47 3.21 -5.56
C PRO A 20 -10.19 2.02 -4.64
N THR A 21 -8.99 1.96 -4.07
CA THR A 21 -8.62 0.87 -3.15
C THR A 21 -9.47 0.86 -1.88
N ARG A 22 -9.98 2.03 -1.43
CA ARG A 22 -10.93 2.12 -0.30
C ARG A 22 -12.22 1.32 -0.52
N ASP A 23 -12.67 1.13 -1.77
CA ASP A 23 -13.85 0.30 -2.04
C ASP A 23 -13.54 -1.19 -1.76
N GLY A 24 -12.29 -1.60 -1.94
CA GLY A 24 -11.81 -2.92 -1.52
C GLY A 24 -11.86 -3.11 -0.01
N PHE A 25 -11.52 -2.08 0.77
CA PHE A 25 -11.72 -2.10 2.21
C PHE A 25 -13.20 -2.28 2.57
N GLY A 26 -14.10 -1.46 2.01
CA GLY A 26 -15.53 -1.56 2.32
C GLY A 26 -16.10 -2.95 2.08
N LYS A 27 -15.79 -3.56 0.92
CA LYS A 27 -16.20 -4.94 0.58
C LYS A 27 -15.56 -5.95 1.52
N GLY A 28 -14.25 -5.86 1.73
CA GLY A 28 -13.51 -6.78 2.58
C GLY A 28 -13.93 -6.72 4.05
N ALA A 29 -14.29 -5.53 4.57
CA ALA A 29 -14.78 -5.37 5.93
C ALA A 29 -16.15 -6.04 6.11
N VAL A 30 -17.07 -5.89 5.15
CA VAL A 30 -18.39 -6.57 5.16
C VAL A 30 -18.20 -8.07 5.11
N GLU A 31 -17.36 -8.57 4.19
CA GLU A 31 -17.10 -10.02 4.07
C GLU A 31 -16.47 -10.58 5.34
N ALA A 32 -15.46 -9.90 5.88
CA ALA A 32 -14.83 -10.30 7.14
C ALA A 32 -15.83 -10.28 8.31
N GLY A 33 -16.69 -9.25 8.38
CA GLY A 33 -17.75 -9.14 9.39
C GLY A 33 -18.80 -10.25 9.31
N THR A 34 -19.07 -10.74 8.11
CA THR A 34 -19.94 -11.91 7.89
C THR A 34 -19.29 -13.19 8.41
N MET A 35 -17.96 -13.33 8.24
CA MET A 35 -17.21 -14.50 8.67
C MET A 35 -16.96 -14.56 10.18
N ASP A 36 -16.79 -13.38 10.84
CA ASP A 36 -16.43 -13.32 12.26
C ASP A 36 -17.20 -12.22 13.01
N PRO A 37 -18.08 -12.60 13.98
CA PRO A 37 -18.87 -11.64 14.75
C PRO A 37 -18.08 -10.79 15.73
N ARG A 38 -16.78 -11.08 15.92
CA ARG A 38 -15.89 -10.26 16.76
C ARG A 38 -15.46 -8.98 16.05
N ILE A 39 -15.59 -8.91 14.71
CA ILE A 39 -15.19 -7.75 13.93
C ILE A 39 -16.14 -6.59 14.22
N VAL A 40 -15.54 -5.43 14.51
CA VAL A 40 -16.20 -4.14 14.69
C VAL A 40 -15.45 -3.08 13.89
N VAL A 41 -16.17 -2.06 13.43
CA VAL A 41 -15.58 -0.92 12.70
C VAL A 41 -15.83 0.36 13.47
N LEU A 42 -14.78 1.14 13.68
CA LEU A 42 -14.83 2.44 14.32
C LEU A 42 -14.46 3.53 13.31
N SER A 43 -15.19 4.64 13.32
CA SER A 43 -14.91 5.80 12.46
C SER A 43 -14.77 7.09 13.28
N ALA A 44 -14.02 8.04 12.71
CA ALA A 44 -13.84 9.38 13.25
C ALA A 44 -14.55 10.40 12.36
N ASP A 45 -15.89 10.33 12.27
CA ASP A 45 -16.77 11.19 11.47
C ASP A 45 -16.48 11.17 9.96
N LEU A 46 -16.08 10.02 9.43
CA LEU A 46 -15.67 9.83 8.02
C LEU A 46 -16.21 8.54 7.39
N GLU A 47 -17.35 8.04 7.87
CA GLU A 47 -17.87 6.72 7.45
C GLU A 47 -18.08 6.58 5.95
N GLU A 48 -18.70 7.58 5.29
CA GLU A 48 -18.94 7.59 3.84
C GLU A 48 -17.60 7.64 3.07
N SER A 49 -16.73 8.58 3.45
CA SER A 49 -15.45 8.79 2.79
C SER A 49 -14.52 7.60 2.88
N THR A 50 -14.57 6.84 3.97
CA THR A 50 -13.75 5.65 4.20
C THR A 50 -14.40 4.36 3.75
N ARG A 51 -15.66 4.37 3.33
CA ARG A 51 -16.51 3.18 3.04
C ARG A 51 -16.85 2.35 4.29
N ALA A 52 -16.66 2.89 5.47
CA ALA A 52 -17.14 2.26 6.71
C ALA A 52 -18.67 2.18 6.76
N GLU A 53 -19.36 3.06 6.03
CA GLU A 53 -20.82 3.05 5.85
C GLU A 53 -21.38 1.72 5.33
N TRP A 54 -20.59 0.99 4.50
CA TRP A 54 -21.00 -0.31 3.97
C TRP A 54 -21.07 -1.35 5.09
N PHE A 55 -20.11 -1.32 6.01
CA PHE A 55 -20.15 -2.17 7.20
C PHE A 55 -21.25 -1.74 8.18
N HIS A 56 -21.41 -0.42 8.38
CA HIS A 56 -22.46 0.13 9.24
C HIS A 56 -23.87 -0.29 8.75
N THR A 57 -24.11 -0.22 7.44
CA THR A 57 -25.40 -0.63 6.84
C THR A 57 -25.70 -2.10 7.11
N GLU A 58 -24.71 -2.99 7.00
CA GLU A 58 -24.91 -4.43 7.15
C GLU A 58 -24.90 -4.85 8.63
N PHE A 59 -24.11 -4.17 9.47
CA PHE A 59 -23.87 -4.54 10.88
C PHE A 59 -23.99 -3.32 11.82
N PRO A 60 -25.17 -2.68 11.95
CA PRO A 60 -25.30 -1.44 12.72
C PRO A 60 -24.89 -1.56 14.19
N ASP A 61 -25.12 -2.71 14.82
CA ASP A 61 -24.73 -2.97 16.23
C ASP A 61 -23.22 -3.20 16.42
N ARG A 62 -22.44 -3.24 15.33
CA ARG A 62 -20.99 -3.46 15.35
C ARG A 62 -20.22 -2.29 14.74
N TYR A 63 -20.89 -1.24 14.34
CA TYR A 63 -20.31 0.03 13.96
C TYR A 63 -20.31 1.01 15.14
N ILE A 64 -19.24 1.78 15.29
CA ILE A 64 -19.08 2.70 16.40
C ILE A 64 -18.54 4.03 15.87
N GLU A 65 -19.35 5.07 15.97
CA GLU A 65 -18.91 6.43 15.67
C GLU A 65 -18.26 7.05 16.91
N ILE A 66 -17.01 7.52 16.75
CA ILE A 66 -16.21 8.13 17.83
C ILE A 66 -16.21 9.66 17.72
N GLY A 67 -16.60 10.22 16.57
CA GLY A 67 -16.43 11.63 16.25
C GLY A 67 -14.98 11.95 15.85
N VAL A 68 -14.68 13.22 15.63
CA VAL A 68 -13.33 13.69 15.22
C VAL A 68 -12.36 13.58 16.40
N ALA A 69 -12.08 12.37 16.84
CA ALA A 69 -11.27 12.05 18.03
C ALA A 69 -10.41 10.80 17.81
N GLU A 70 -9.50 10.85 16.84
CA GLU A 70 -8.70 9.70 16.39
C GLU A 70 -7.83 9.11 17.49
N GLN A 71 -7.33 9.93 18.42
CA GLN A 71 -6.58 9.46 19.59
C GLN A 71 -7.47 8.59 20.50
N ASN A 72 -8.70 9.04 20.77
CA ASN A 72 -9.68 8.26 21.53
C ASN A 72 -10.06 6.99 20.76
N MET A 73 -10.29 7.07 19.44
CA MET A 73 -10.60 5.92 18.60
C MET A 73 -9.56 4.81 18.73
N ALA A 74 -8.27 5.14 18.71
CA ALA A 74 -7.19 4.16 18.84
C ALA A 74 -7.19 3.49 20.23
N THR A 75 -7.40 4.25 21.31
CA THR A 75 -7.41 3.68 22.66
C THR A 75 -8.66 2.86 22.95
N VAL A 76 -9.83 3.28 22.46
CA VAL A 76 -11.08 2.50 22.54
C VAL A 76 -10.93 1.19 21.80
N ALA A 77 -10.41 1.22 20.57
CA ALA A 77 -10.17 0.00 19.77
C ALA A 77 -9.20 -0.96 20.49
N ALA A 78 -8.13 -0.45 21.08
CA ALA A 78 -7.19 -1.28 21.84
C ALA A 78 -7.88 -1.95 23.04
N GLY A 79 -8.73 -1.22 23.76
CA GLY A 79 -9.56 -1.76 24.85
C GLY A 79 -10.49 -2.87 24.35
N MET A 80 -11.20 -2.64 23.24
CA MET A 80 -12.07 -3.65 22.63
C MET A 80 -11.32 -4.90 22.18
N ALA A 81 -10.12 -4.74 21.62
CA ALA A 81 -9.28 -5.86 21.23
C ALA A 81 -8.83 -6.71 22.42
N ASN A 82 -8.51 -6.09 23.55
CA ASN A 82 -8.22 -6.81 24.80
C ASN A 82 -9.43 -7.61 25.34
N TYR A 83 -10.66 -7.21 24.98
CA TYR A 83 -11.89 -7.95 25.28
C TYR A 83 -12.31 -8.92 24.16
N GLY A 84 -11.38 -9.25 23.25
CA GLY A 84 -11.59 -10.27 22.22
C GLY A 84 -12.29 -9.80 20.95
N LYS A 85 -12.47 -8.49 20.72
CA LYS A 85 -12.91 -7.96 19.43
C LYS A 85 -11.76 -7.84 18.45
N ILE A 86 -12.09 -7.64 17.18
CA ILE A 86 -11.14 -7.37 16.08
C ILE A 86 -11.55 -6.03 15.47
N PRO A 87 -11.07 -4.90 16.02
CA PRO A 87 -11.47 -3.59 15.55
C PRO A 87 -10.73 -3.16 14.28
N PHE A 88 -11.46 -2.64 13.31
CA PHE A 88 -10.96 -1.77 12.26
C PHE A 88 -11.20 -0.32 12.69
N ILE A 89 -10.17 0.53 12.64
CA ILE A 89 -10.30 1.97 12.88
C ILE A 89 -10.03 2.72 11.58
N THR A 90 -10.93 3.65 11.22
CA THR A 90 -10.91 4.31 9.91
C THR A 90 -10.89 5.83 10.05
N SER A 91 -9.92 6.46 9.39
CA SER A 91 -9.83 7.91 9.19
C SER A 91 -8.88 8.19 8.02
N TYR A 92 -8.71 9.44 7.61
CA TYR A 92 -7.67 9.79 6.65
C TYR A 92 -6.28 9.52 7.25
N ALA A 93 -5.34 9.10 6.43
CA ALA A 93 -3.99 8.75 6.89
C ALA A 93 -3.27 9.92 7.60
N ALA A 94 -3.54 11.16 7.19
CA ALA A 94 -3.06 12.35 7.86
C ALA A 94 -3.51 12.45 9.33
N PHE A 95 -4.63 11.83 9.69
CA PHE A 95 -5.20 11.86 11.03
C PHE A 95 -5.05 10.52 11.78
N SER A 96 -5.10 9.40 11.06
CA SER A 96 -4.81 8.06 11.57
C SER A 96 -3.98 7.29 10.53
N PRO A 97 -2.66 7.20 10.69
CA PRO A 97 -1.87 7.27 11.93
C PRO A 97 -1.29 8.64 12.29
N GLY A 98 -1.44 9.69 11.47
CA GLY A 98 -0.71 10.94 11.69
C GLY A 98 -0.92 11.58 13.07
N ARG A 99 -2.17 11.80 13.48
CA ARG A 99 -2.50 12.45 14.76
C ARG A 99 -2.42 11.50 15.96
N ASN A 100 -2.79 10.23 15.77
CA ASN A 100 -2.91 9.25 16.85
C ASN A 100 -1.76 8.25 16.92
N TRP A 101 -0.60 8.58 16.32
CA TRP A 101 0.55 7.69 16.25
C TRP A 101 1.03 7.20 17.63
N GLU A 102 1.05 8.10 18.63
CA GLU A 102 1.44 7.75 20.00
C GLU A 102 0.48 6.71 20.60
N GLN A 103 -0.85 6.91 20.46
CA GLN A 103 -1.84 5.98 20.97
C GLN A 103 -1.78 4.62 20.27
N ILE A 104 -1.54 4.60 18.94
CA ILE A 104 -1.31 3.36 18.22
C ILE A 104 -0.06 2.66 18.77
N ARG A 105 1.02 3.42 19.02
CA ARG A 105 2.26 2.88 19.56
C ARG A 105 2.06 2.25 20.93
N THR A 106 1.46 2.96 21.86
CA THR A 106 1.41 2.58 23.29
C THR A 106 0.28 1.62 23.61
N THR A 107 -0.87 1.76 22.96
CA THR A 107 -2.05 0.94 23.29
C THR A 107 -2.26 -0.23 22.35
N ILE A 108 -1.85 -0.14 21.08
CA ILE A 108 -2.05 -1.19 20.08
C ILE A 108 -0.77 -2.00 19.85
N ALA A 109 0.30 -1.35 19.36
CA ALA A 109 1.50 -2.05 18.93
C ALA A 109 2.30 -2.63 20.11
N LEU A 110 2.46 -1.88 21.20
CA LEU A 110 3.16 -2.34 22.40
C LEU A 110 2.44 -3.53 23.05
N ASN A 111 1.11 -3.48 23.11
CA ASN A 111 0.27 -4.56 23.65
C ASN A 111 0.08 -5.72 22.64
N ASN A 112 0.51 -5.54 21.39
CA ASN A 112 0.40 -6.53 20.32
C ASN A 112 -1.03 -7.06 20.11
N VAL A 113 -2.02 -6.16 20.15
CA VAL A 113 -3.44 -6.49 19.99
C VAL A 113 -3.92 -6.39 18.54
N PRO A 114 -4.89 -7.20 18.09
CA PRO A 114 -5.33 -7.29 16.70
C PRO A 114 -6.24 -6.12 16.29
N VAL A 115 -5.70 -4.91 16.27
CA VAL A 115 -6.38 -3.72 15.72
C VAL A 115 -5.86 -3.46 14.31
N ILE A 116 -6.78 -3.25 13.38
CA ILE A 116 -6.48 -2.89 12.01
C ILE A 116 -6.65 -1.38 11.83
N VAL A 117 -5.54 -0.69 11.60
CA VAL A 117 -5.51 0.76 11.37
C VAL A 117 -5.61 1.02 9.87
N CYS A 118 -6.72 1.59 9.41
CA CYS A 118 -6.99 1.89 8.02
C CYS A 118 -6.71 3.36 7.73
N GLY A 119 -5.53 3.66 7.19
CA GLY A 119 -5.15 4.98 6.72
C GLY A 119 -5.71 5.25 5.32
N MET A 120 -6.83 5.97 5.27
CA MET A 120 -7.51 6.31 4.03
C MET A 120 -6.94 7.58 3.41
N HIS A 121 -7.16 7.76 2.11
CA HIS A 121 -6.77 8.97 1.39
C HIS A 121 -5.28 9.30 1.56
N ALA A 122 -4.41 8.30 1.52
CA ALA A 122 -2.96 8.50 1.58
C ALA A 122 -2.37 8.86 0.21
N GLY A 123 -1.23 9.55 0.23
CA GLY A 123 -0.52 9.94 -1.00
C GLY A 123 -0.88 11.32 -1.53
N VAL A 124 -0.20 11.75 -2.60
CA VAL A 124 -0.48 13.02 -3.30
C VAL A 124 -1.78 12.96 -4.11
N SER A 125 -2.22 11.76 -4.50
CA SER A 125 -3.44 11.55 -5.29
C SER A 125 -4.74 11.87 -4.53
N VAL A 126 -4.68 12.26 -3.26
CA VAL A 126 -5.78 12.96 -2.57
C VAL A 126 -6.18 14.21 -3.36
N GLY A 127 -5.22 14.86 -4.02
CA GLY A 127 -5.46 15.89 -5.01
C GLY A 127 -5.70 17.27 -4.42
N PRO A 128 -6.88 17.90 -4.68
CA PRO A 128 -7.14 19.31 -4.35
C PRO A 128 -7.01 19.68 -2.87
N ASP A 129 -7.20 18.71 -1.97
CA ASP A 129 -7.11 18.95 -0.52
C ASP A 129 -5.70 19.40 -0.08
N GLY A 130 -4.67 19.09 -0.86
CA GLY A 130 -3.30 19.58 -0.67
C GLY A 130 -2.56 18.97 0.51
N ALA A 131 -1.43 19.55 0.86
CA ALA A 131 -0.44 19.03 1.82
C ALA A 131 -1.01 18.69 3.21
N THR A 132 -2.08 19.36 3.65
CA THR A 132 -2.68 19.11 4.98
C THR A 132 -3.41 17.77 5.08
N HIS A 133 -3.77 17.18 3.94
CA HIS A 133 -4.50 15.91 3.86
C HIS A 133 -3.69 14.80 3.15
N GLN A 134 -2.71 15.19 2.34
CA GLN A 134 -1.82 14.29 1.62
C GLN A 134 -0.78 13.70 2.58
N MET A 135 -1.06 12.52 3.09
CA MET A 135 -0.13 11.81 3.99
C MET A 135 0.93 11.07 3.17
N LEU A 136 2.18 11.43 3.35
CA LEU A 136 3.34 10.91 2.63
C LEU A 136 4.35 10.19 3.54
N GLU A 137 4.09 10.07 4.83
CA GLU A 137 4.98 9.53 5.87
C GLU A 137 4.38 8.33 6.61
N ASP A 138 3.15 7.95 6.30
CA ASP A 138 2.38 6.92 6.99
C ASP A 138 3.07 5.56 7.02
N MET A 139 3.57 5.09 5.87
CA MET A 139 4.29 3.82 5.83
C MET A 139 5.58 3.86 6.65
N ALA A 140 6.30 4.98 6.64
CA ALA A 140 7.51 5.16 7.44
C ALA A 140 7.19 5.08 8.94
N LEU A 141 6.19 5.82 9.41
CA LEU A 141 5.74 5.84 10.80
C LEU A 141 5.33 4.44 11.27
N MET A 142 4.54 3.74 10.47
CA MET A 142 4.01 2.44 10.85
C MET A 142 5.03 1.32 10.72
N ARG A 143 5.94 1.41 9.73
CA ARG A 143 7.04 0.48 9.56
C ARG A 143 8.04 0.51 10.70
N ALA A 144 8.26 1.69 11.31
CA ALA A 144 9.15 1.84 12.46
C ALA A 144 8.64 1.14 13.74
N MET A 145 7.32 0.88 13.86
CA MET A 145 6.77 0.25 15.07
C MET A 145 7.04 -1.26 15.12
N PRO A 146 7.56 -1.81 16.24
CA PRO A 146 7.54 -3.25 16.46
C PRO A 146 6.13 -3.85 16.37
N ASN A 147 6.02 -5.13 16.03
CA ASN A 147 4.77 -5.91 15.91
C ASN A 147 3.83 -5.50 14.76
N MET A 148 3.93 -4.28 14.24
CA MET A 148 3.05 -3.77 13.20
C MET A 148 3.31 -4.45 11.85
N ILE A 149 2.26 -4.97 11.23
CA ILE A 149 2.24 -5.36 9.81
C ILE A 149 1.85 -4.11 9.00
N VAL A 150 2.49 -3.89 7.83
CA VAL A 150 2.21 -2.71 6.98
C VAL A 150 1.89 -3.18 5.56
N ILE A 151 0.70 -2.82 5.06
CA ILE A 151 0.17 -3.26 3.76
C ILE A 151 -0.26 -2.04 2.93
N SER A 152 0.11 -2.03 1.65
CA SER A 152 -0.33 -1.07 0.63
C SER A 152 -0.73 -1.84 -0.63
N ALA A 153 -2.03 -2.09 -0.80
CA ALA A 153 -2.57 -2.87 -1.90
C ALA A 153 -2.53 -2.11 -3.23
N CYS A 154 -2.28 -2.82 -4.32
CA CYS A 154 -2.11 -2.23 -5.64
C CYS A 154 -3.43 -1.85 -6.33
N ASP A 155 -4.53 -2.50 -5.99
CA ASP A 155 -5.87 -2.20 -6.53
C ASP A 155 -7.00 -2.61 -5.57
N THR A 156 -8.23 -2.40 -6.00
CA THR A 156 -9.42 -2.66 -5.18
C THR A 156 -9.62 -4.14 -4.84
N ILE A 157 -9.25 -5.07 -5.74
CA ILE A 157 -9.42 -6.51 -5.51
C ILE A 157 -8.35 -7.01 -4.52
N GLU A 158 -7.10 -6.58 -4.67
CA GLU A 158 -6.07 -6.89 -3.69
C GLU A 158 -6.38 -6.26 -2.33
N ALA A 159 -6.92 -5.03 -2.31
CA ALA A 159 -7.32 -4.35 -1.07
C ALA A 159 -8.41 -5.12 -0.31
N GLU A 160 -9.40 -5.69 -1.03
CA GLU A 160 -10.44 -6.54 -0.45
C GLU A 160 -9.82 -7.81 0.20
N LYS A 161 -8.96 -8.52 -0.54
CA LYS A 161 -8.27 -9.71 -0.04
C LYS A 161 -7.38 -9.39 1.16
N ALA A 162 -6.65 -8.28 1.09
CA ALA A 162 -5.78 -7.82 2.16
C ALA A 162 -6.56 -7.47 3.43
N THR A 163 -7.76 -6.87 3.29
CA THR A 163 -8.64 -6.56 4.42
C THR A 163 -9.11 -7.83 5.13
N ILE A 164 -9.53 -8.84 4.37
CA ILE A 164 -9.93 -10.15 4.92
C ILE A 164 -8.74 -10.85 5.60
N ALA A 165 -7.56 -10.77 5.00
CA ALA A 165 -6.35 -11.36 5.57
C ALA A 165 -5.90 -10.65 6.84
N ALA A 166 -6.00 -9.30 6.89
CA ALA A 166 -5.69 -8.49 8.06
C ALA A 166 -6.57 -8.86 9.26
N ALA A 167 -7.88 -9.09 9.04
CA ALA A 167 -8.79 -9.55 10.09
C ALA A 167 -8.36 -10.87 10.75
N LYS A 168 -7.64 -11.72 10.03
CA LYS A 168 -7.16 -13.03 10.49
C LYS A 168 -5.74 -13.00 11.03
N ALA A 169 -5.02 -11.90 10.91
CA ALA A 169 -3.59 -11.82 11.23
C ALA A 169 -3.29 -11.99 12.74
N GLY A 170 -4.23 -11.69 13.62
CA GLY A 170 -4.06 -11.78 15.07
C GLY A 170 -3.01 -10.82 15.65
N LYS A 171 -2.62 -9.79 14.90
CA LYS A 171 -1.59 -8.79 15.22
C LYS A 171 -2.06 -7.39 14.80
N PRO A 172 -1.39 -6.34 15.27
CA PRO A 172 -1.63 -5.00 14.74
C PRO A 172 -1.28 -4.93 13.26
N VAL A 173 -2.20 -4.37 12.46
CA VAL A 173 -2.01 -4.18 11.02
C VAL A 173 -2.29 -2.73 10.67
N TYR A 174 -1.43 -2.12 9.87
CA TYR A 174 -1.70 -0.89 9.16
C TYR A 174 -1.99 -1.19 7.70
N MET A 175 -3.07 -0.65 7.17
CA MET A 175 -3.47 -0.76 5.77
C MET A 175 -3.63 0.63 5.16
N ARG A 176 -3.00 0.83 4.01
CA ARG A 176 -2.99 2.08 3.27
C ARG A 176 -3.94 2.02 2.08
N PHE A 177 -4.79 3.06 1.93
CA PHE A 177 -5.80 3.14 0.89
C PHE A 177 -5.81 4.50 0.18
N GLY A 178 -5.96 4.48 -1.14
CA GLY A 178 -6.13 5.66 -1.99
C GLY A 178 -7.61 6.06 -2.12
N ARG A 179 -7.81 7.34 -2.43
CA ARG A 179 -9.11 7.95 -2.72
C ARG A 179 -9.54 7.76 -4.17
N GLU A 180 -8.57 7.95 -5.08
CA GLU A 180 -8.83 8.01 -6.50
C GLU A 180 -9.09 6.64 -7.12
N LYS A 181 -9.83 6.65 -8.23
CA LYS A 181 -10.03 5.46 -9.05
C LYS A 181 -8.73 5.14 -9.78
N THR A 182 -8.21 3.96 -9.54
CA THR A 182 -6.99 3.45 -10.15
C THR A 182 -7.26 2.17 -10.93
N PRO A 183 -6.44 1.82 -11.93
CA PRO A 183 -6.61 0.60 -12.71
C PRO A 183 -6.70 -0.65 -11.85
N VAL A 184 -7.67 -1.51 -12.15
CA VAL A 184 -7.78 -2.84 -11.57
C VAL A 184 -6.91 -3.80 -12.39
N MET A 185 -5.88 -4.34 -11.77
CA MET A 185 -4.88 -5.21 -12.40
C MET A 185 -5.06 -6.67 -12.00
N THR A 186 -5.46 -6.87 -10.74
CA THR A 186 -5.63 -8.21 -10.17
C THR A 186 -7.01 -8.79 -10.49
N SER A 187 -7.14 -10.10 -10.39
CA SER A 187 -8.40 -10.84 -10.51
C SER A 187 -8.75 -11.55 -9.20
N ARG A 188 -9.91 -12.18 -9.14
CA ARG A 188 -10.27 -13.04 -8.00
C ARG A 188 -9.30 -14.21 -7.81
N GLU A 189 -8.66 -14.66 -8.88
CA GLU A 189 -7.69 -15.76 -8.88
C GLU A 189 -6.27 -15.32 -8.52
N THR A 190 -5.95 -14.02 -8.64
CA THR A 190 -4.64 -13.49 -8.22
C THR A 190 -4.40 -13.83 -6.76
N PRO A 191 -3.35 -14.57 -6.40
CA PRO A 191 -3.11 -14.91 -5.00
C PRO A 191 -2.74 -13.66 -4.18
N PHE A 192 -3.08 -13.67 -2.90
CA PHE A 192 -2.62 -12.68 -1.91
C PHE A 192 -2.30 -13.38 -0.59
N GLU A 193 -1.13 -13.12 -0.07
CA GLU A 193 -0.68 -13.57 1.25
C GLU A 193 0.17 -12.48 1.92
N ILE A 194 -0.10 -12.18 3.19
CA ILE A 194 0.69 -11.21 3.95
C ILE A 194 2.15 -11.66 4.02
N GLY A 195 3.07 -10.77 3.65
CA GLY A 195 4.51 -11.04 3.66
C GLY A 195 5.03 -11.74 2.41
N LYS A 196 4.20 -11.90 1.36
CA LYS A 196 4.61 -12.46 0.07
C LYS A 196 4.55 -11.42 -1.04
N ILE A 197 5.56 -11.46 -1.91
CA ILE A 197 5.62 -10.67 -3.13
C ILE A 197 5.08 -11.47 -4.31
N GLN A 198 4.70 -10.75 -5.38
CA GLN A 198 4.27 -11.37 -6.63
C GLN A 198 4.87 -10.65 -7.83
N THR A 199 5.56 -11.39 -8.68
CA THR A 199 6.08 -10.84 -9.93
C THR A 199 4.97 -10.81 -10.98
N PHE A 200 4.61 -9.60 -11.44
CA PHE A 200 3.58 -9.37 -12.44
C PHE A 200 4.13 -9.29 -13.87
N TRP A 201 5.38 -8.84 -14.02
CA TRP A 201 6.08 -8.81 -15.30
C TRP A 201 7.41 -9.53 -15.19
N LYS A 202 7.65 -10.46 -16.09
CA LYS A 202 8.89 -11.27 -16.15
C LYS A 202 9.68 -11.01 -17.42
N SER A 203 11.02 -11.05 -17.29
CA SER A 203 11.98 -11.17 -18.38
C SER A 203 13.00 -12.25 -18.05
N GLU A 204 13.53 -12.94 -19.04
CA GLU A 204 14.51 -14.02 -18.81
C GLU A 204 15.83 -13.52 -18.22
N SER A 205 16.27 -12.33 -18.64
CA SER A 205 17.52 -11.72 -18.22
C SER A 205 17.29 -10.24 -17.89
N PRO A 206 16.63 -9.92 -16.76
CA PRO A 206 16.33 -8.54 -16.42
C PRO A 206 17.60 -7.77 -16.07
N VAL A 207 17.71 -6.55 -16.61
CA VAL A 207 18.81 -5.63 -16.23
C VAL A 207 18.45 -4.79 -15.01
N VAL A 208 17.16 -4.62 -14.70
CA VAL A 208 16.69 -3.92 -13.50
C VAL A 208 15.50 -4.67 -12.91
N ALA A 209 15.44 -4.80 -11.59
CA ALA A 209 14.26 -5.23 -10.87
C ALA A 209 13.47 -4.01 -10.37
N LEU A 210 12.23 -3.87 -10.81
CA LEU A 210 11.29 -2.89 -10.26
C LEU A 210 10.46 -3.54 -9.16
N PHE A 211 10.47 -2.91 -7.99
CA PHE A 211 9.60 -3.25 -6.88
C PHE A 211 8.63 -2.10 -6.64
N ALA A 212 7.35 -2.33 -6.80
CA ALA A 212 6.33 -1.29 -6.66
C ALA A 212 5.30 -1.66 -5.61
N THR A 213 4.72 -0.66 -4.96
CA THR A 213 3.64 -0.83 -4.00
C THR A 213 2.49 0.13 -4.29
N GLY A 214 1.28 -0.28 -3.91
CA GLY A 214 0.09 0.51 -4.13
C GLY A 214 -0.25 0.70 -5.63
N PRO A 215 -1.16 1.63 -5.96
CA PRO A 215 -1.66 1.82 -7.32
C PRO A 215 -0.60 2.17 -8.37
N LEU A 216 0.54 2.73 -7.98
CA LEU A 216 1.65 3.02 -8.91
C LEU A 216 2.28 1.77 -9.53
N LEU A 217 1.92 0.58 -9.06
CA LEU A 217 2.29 -0.67 -9.73
C LEU A 217 1.83 -0.70 -11.20
N HIS A 218 0.67 -0.10 -11.53
CA HIS A 218 0.23 0.02 -12.91
C HIS A 218 1.20 0.87 -13.75
N ASN A 219 1.67 2.00 -13.22
CA ASN A 219 2.65 2.83 -13.90
C ASN A 219 3.98 2.07 -14.12
N ALA A 220 4.38 1.25 -13.15
CA ALA A 220 5.57 0.39 -13.29
C ALA A 220 5.40 -0.68 -14.37
N LEU A 221 4.21 -1.26 -14.53
CA LEU A 221 3.89 -2.21 -15.62
C LEU A 221 3.90 -1.52 -16.99
N CYS A 222 3.31 -0.33 -17.10
CA CYS A 222 3.37 0.47 -18.32
C CYS A 222 4.82 0.87 -18.67
N ALA A 223 5.62 1.25 -17.68
CA ALA A 223 7.05 1.54 -17.87
C ALA A 223 7.82 0.31 -18.39
N ALA A 224 7.51 -0.89 -17.88
CA ALA A 224 8.11 -2.12 -18.36
C ALA A 224 7.78 -2.39 -19.84
N GLN A 225 6.54 -2.08 -20.25
CA GLN A 225 6.13 -2.21 -21.67
C GLN A 225 6.87 -1.21 -22.57
N GLU A 226 7.08 0.03 -22.14
CA GLU A 226 7.87 1.02 -22.90
C GLU A 226 9.35 0.62 -22.98
N LEU A 227 9.93 0.18 -21.88
CA LEU A 227 11.33 -0.29 -21.83
C LEU A 227 11.58 -1.50 -22.72
N GLU A 228 10.61 -2.41 -22.83
CA GLU A 228 10.72 -3.57 -23.73
C GLU A 228 10.84 -3.16 -25.20
N LYS A 229 10.18 -2.07 -25.64
CA LYS A 229 10.33 -1.50 -27.00
C LYS A 229 11.74 -0.97 -27.26
N GLU A 230 12.45 -0.57 -26.20
CA GLU A 230 13.84 -0.11 -26.26
C GLU A 230 14.86 -1.24 -25.99
N ASN A 231 14.42 -2.49 -25.93
CA ASN A 231 15.22 -3.67 -25.58
C ASN A 231 15.86 -3.60 -24.17
N ILE A 232 15.26 -2.86 -23.25
CA ILE A 232 15.65 -2.83 -21.84
C ILE A 232 14.75 -3.80 -21.08
N THR A 233 15.33 -4.90 -20.62
CA THR A 233 14.59 -5.96 -19.94
C THR A 233 14.46 -5.69 -18.45
N VAL A 234 13.26 -5.80 -17.90
CA VAL A 234 13.00 -5.60 -16.47
C VAL A 234 12.08 -6.68 -15.91
N THR A 235 12.10 -6.84 -14.59
CA THR A 235 11.02 -7.50 -13.85
C THR A 235 10.21 -6.46 -13.11
N VAL A 236 8.88 -6.65 -12.96
CA VAL A 236 8.04 -5.82 -12.08
C VAL A 236 7.38 -6.72 -11.05
N THR A 237 7.63 -6.40 -9.81
CA THR A 237 7.15 -7.18 -8.65
C THR A 237 6.30 -6.31 -7.74
N ASN A 238 5.09 -6.79 -7.46
CA ASN A 238 4.19 -6.20 -6.47
C ASN A 238 4.69 -6.51 -5.07
N VAL A 239 4.89 -5.47 -4.26
CA VAL A 239 5.25 -5.56 -2.84
C VAL A 239 4.10 -4.96 -2.04
N ALA A 240 3.00 -5.69 -1.93
CA ALA A 240 1.84 -5.25 -1.16
C ALA A 240 2.11 -5.20 0.34
N THR A 241 2.97 -6.08 0.87
CA THR A 241 3.38 -6.06 2.28
C THR A 241 4.75 -5.42 2.43
N ILE A 242 4.78 -4.23 3.05
CA ILE A 242 6.01 -3.47 3.30
C ILE A 242 6.72 -4.00 4.56
N LYS A 243 5.95 -4.54 5.49
CA LYS A 243 6.46 -5.17 6.71
C LYS A 243 5.54 -6.32 7.16
N PRO A 244 6.08 -7.54 7.31
CA PRO A 244 7.46 -7.93 6.97
C PRO A 244 7.69 -7.94 5.45
N LEU A 245 8.92 -7.59 5.02
CA LEU A 245 9.31 -7.79 3.62
C LEU A 245 9.54 -9.27 3.34
N ASP A 246 9.17 -9.71 2.14
CA ASP A 246 9.52 -11.05 1.65
C ASP A 246 11.03 -11.13 1.34
N PRO A 247 11.79 -12.06 1.93
CA PRO A 247 13.20 -12.24 1.62
C PRO A 247 13.48 -12.63 0.16
N ALA A 248 12.49 -13.12 -0.59
CA ALA A 248 12.60 -13.42 -2.01
C ALA A 248 12.95 -12.18 -2.87
N ILE A 249 12.72 -10.97 -2.38
CA ILE A 249 13.20 -9.72 -2.98
C ILE A 249 14.71 -9.79 -3.26
N VAL A 250 15.49 -10.36 -2.36
CA VAL A 250 16.95 -10.46 -2.49
C VAL A 250 17.36 -11.27 -3.71
N GLU A 251 16.69 -12.39 -3.96
CA GLU A 251 17.03 -13.27 -5.09
C GLU A 251 16.65 -12.63 -6.44
N ILE A 252 15.49 -11.96 -6.52
CA ILE A 252 15.10 -11.20 -7.71
C ILE A 252 16.11 -10.08 -7.98
N ALA A 253 16.51 -9.35 -6.94
CA ALA A 253 17.47 -8.25 -7.05
C ALA A 253 18.87 -8.75 -7.49
N LYS A 254 19.34 -9.89 -6.98
CA LYS A 254 20.62 -10.50 -7.38
C LYS A 254 20.67 -10.85 -8.88
N ILE A 255 19.56 -11.32 -9.45
CA ILE A 255 19.47 -11.63 -10.89
C ILE A 255 19.63 -10.33 -11.70
N ALA A 256 18.91 -9.28 -11.31
CA ALA A 256 18.87 -8.01 -12.04
C ALA A 256 20.12 -7.13 -11.77
N ARG A 257 20.75 -7.22 -10.60
CA ARG A 257 21.92 -6.47 -10.11
C ARG A 257 21.73 -4.96 -9.97
N SER A 258 20.55 -4.45 -10.19
CA SER A 258 20.14 -3.07 -9.91
C SER A 258 18.65 -3.01 -9.68
N VAL A 259 18.19 -2.04 -8.90
CA VAL A 259 16.81 -1.97 -8.41
C VAL A 259 16.23 -0.57 -8.61
N VAL A 260 14.97 -0.52 -9.00
CA VAL A 260 14.12 0.67 -8.87
C VAL A 260 12.97 0.35 -7.93
N THR A 261 12.66 1.23 -7.00
CA THR A 261 11.46 1.15 -6.17
C THR A 261 10.45 2.23 -6.57
N VAL A 262 9.16 1.91 -6.52
CA VAL A 262 8.08 2.83 -6.92
C VAL A 262 7.02 2.87 -5.83
N GLU A 263 6.78 4.06 -5.28
CA GLU A 263 5.83 4.28 -4.20
C GLU A 263 5.23 5.69 -4.22
N GLU A 264 3.97 5.83 -3.92
CA GLU A 264 3.32 7.15 -3.73
C GLU A 264 3.47 7.60 -2.28
N HIS A 265 4.68 7.85 -1.85
CA HIS A 265 5.09 8.13 -0.47
C HIS A 265 6.44 8.87 -0.51
N GLN A 266 6.89 9.43 0.62
CA GLN A 266 8.28 9.85 0.75
C GLN A 266 9.21 8.66 0.49
N VAL A 267 10.29 8.87 -0.27
CA VAL A 267 11.32 7.83 -0.43
C VAL A 267 12.03 7.51 0.89
N ASN A 268 12.03 8.49 1.80
CA ASN A 268 12.58 8.35 3.14
C ASN A 268 11.64 7.52 4.04
N GLY A 269 12.06 6.32 4.42
CA GLY A 269 11.34 5.45 5.35
C GLY A 269 10.27 4.56 4.74
N GLY A 270 9.89 4.72 3.45
CA GLY A 270 8.90 3.91 2.75
C GLY A 270 9.43 2.58 2.21
N LEU A 271 8.90 2.14 1.07
CA LEU A 271 9.29 0.89 0.39
C LEU A 271 10.75 0.93 -0.05
N GLY A 272 11.18 2.04 -0.67
CA GLY A 272 12.55 2.20 -1.16
C GLY A 272 13.58 2.05 -0.05
N SER A 273 13.35 2.73 1.07
CA SER A 273 14.18 2.59 2.27
C SER A 273 14.19 1.16 2.81
N ALA A 274 13.03 0.49 2.87
CA ALA A 274 12.92 -0.88 3.37
C ALA A 274 13.73 -1.87 2.50
N ILE A 275 13.64 -1.73 1.19
CA ILE A 275 14.41 -2.56 0.24
C ILE A 275 15.89 -2.24 0.33
N ALA A 276 16.28 -0.96 0.40
CA ALA A 276 17.69 -0.58 0.57
C ALA A 276 18.30 -1.16 1.87
N GLU A 277 17.58 -1.12 2.99
CA GLU A 277 17.98 -1.77 4.25
C GLU A 277 18.14 -3.29 4.11
N LEU A 278 17.23 -3.95 3.41
CA LEU A 278 17.30 -5.40 3.16
C LEU A 278 18.51 -5.74 2.28
N LEU A 279 18.69 -5.01 1.17
CA LEU A 279 19.77 -5.26 0.21
C LEU A 279 21.14 -4.90 0.78
N SER A 280 21.27 -3.84 1.59
CA SER A 280 22.54 -3.48 2.21
C SER A 280 23.17 -4.61 3.04
N LYS A 281 22.33 -5.47 3.62
CA LYS A 281 22.75 -6.61 4.45
C LYS A 281 23.00 -7.89 3.65
N ASN A 282 22.31 -8.07 2.49
CA ASN A 282 22.26 -9.37 1.82
C ASN A 282 22.85 -9.36 0.41
N ALA A 283 22.77 -8.25 -0.31
CA ALA A 283 23.23 -8.11 -1.68
C ALA A 283 23.34 -6.61 -2.05
N PRO A 284 24.36 -5.87 -1.58
CA PRO A 284 24.53 -4.46 -1.88
C PRO A 284 24.61 -4.20 -3.40
N MET A 285 23.78 -3.27 -3.88
CA MET A 285 23.71 -2.92 -5.32
C MET A 285 23.11 -1.53 -5.51
N PRO A 286 23.21 -0.94 -6.72
CA PRO A 286 22.57 0.34 -7.02
C PRO A 286 21.05 0.28 -6.88
N VAL A 287 20.48 1.27 -6.20
CA VAL A 287 19.04 1.48 -6.03
C VAL A 287 18.69 2.90 -6.45
N GLU A 288 17.66 3.07 -7.25
CA GLU A 288 16.97 4.34 -7.48
C GLU A 288 15.55 4.26 -6.89
N MET A 289 15.08 5.35 -6.31
CA MET A 289 13.79 5.40 -5.63
C MET A 289 12.88 6.42 -6.31
N VAL A 290 11.77 5.95 -6.87
CA VAL A 290 10.70 6.79 -7.41
C VAL A 290 9.64 6.97 -6.34
N GLY A 291 9.39 8.21 -5.98
CA GLY A 291 8.47 8.65 -4.93
C GLY A 291 8.72 10.12 -4.64
N VAL A 292 8.07 10.68 -3.64
CA VAL A 292 8.25 12.08 -3.26
C VAL A 292 9.62 12.28 -2.62
N GLN A 293 10.37 13.26 -3.14
CA GLN A 293 11.78 13.52 -2.79
C GLN A 293 11.89 14.65 -1.75
N ASP A 294 11.64 14.31 -0.48
CA ASP A 294 11.78 15.22 0.68
C ASP A 294 11.03 16.55 0.50
N GLN A 295 9.77 16.46 0.11
CA GLN A 295 8.88 17.61 -0.12
C GLN A 295 7.50 17.33 0.46
N PHE A 296 6.80 18.35 0.88
CA PHE A 296 5.36 18.25 1.14
C PHE A 296 4.57 18.17 -0.16
N GLY A 297 3.35 17.67 -0.08
CA GLY A 297 2.41 17.72 -1.18
C GLY A 297 1.92 19.15 -1.46
N GLN A 298 1.13 19.29 -2.52
CA GLN A 298 0.47 20.56 -2.91
C GLN A 298 -0.88 20.26 -3.54
N SER A 299 -1.73 21.27 -3.67
CA SER A 299 -3.01 21.16 -4.37
C SER A 299 -2.82 21.00 -5.87
N GLY A 300 -3.59 20.12 -6.48
CA GLY A 300 -3.60 19.86 -7.92
C GLY A 300 -4.55 18.70 -8.23
N THR A 301 -4.69 18.34 -9.48
CA THR A 301 -5.37 17.09 -9.82
C THR A 301 -4.45 15.88 -9.54
N PRO A 302 -4.98 14.71 -9.22
CA PRO A 302 -4.16 13.52 -8.97
C PRO A 302 -3.13 13.24 -10.06
N ALA A 303 -3.53 13.33 -11.34
CA ALA A 303 -2.64 13.07 -12.48
C ALA A 303 -1.49 14.09 -12.55
N GLU A 304 -1.80 15.39 -12.41
CA GLU A 304 -0.77 16.46 -12.40
C GLU A 304 0.22 16.28 -11.25
N LEU A 305 -0.25 15.84 -10.09
CA LEU A 305 0.62 15.61 -8.93
C LEU A 305 1.52 14.39 -9.10
N ILE A 306 1.01 13.29 -9.65
CA ILE A 306 1.83 12.13 -9.98
C ILE A 306 2.93 12.50 -10.98
N GLU A 307 2.60 13.31 -12.02
CA GLU A 307 3.58 13.81 -12.98
C GLU A 307 4.57 14.79 -12.33
N HIS A 308 4.07 15.74 -11.54
CA HIS A 308 4.91 16.76 -10.86
C HIS A 308 6.00 16.13 -9.98
N TYR A 309 5.67 15.05 -9.28
CA TYR A 309 6.62 14.35 -8.42
C TYR A 309 7.41 13.23 -9.14
N GLY A 310 7.30 13.13 -10.47
CA GLY A 310 8.07 12.18 -11.29
C GLY A 310 7.69 10.71 -11.06
N MET A 311 6.45 10.46 -10.66
CA MET A 311 5.94 9.11 -10.39
C MET A 311 5.13 8.51 -11.55
N GLU A 312 5.04 9.23 -12.67
CA GLU A 312 4.42 8.78 -13.91
C GLU A 312 5.34 7.79 -14.67
N VAL A 313 4.83 7.21 -15.75
CA VAL A 313 5.55 6.20 -16.54
C VAL A 313 6.93 6.69 -17.00
N LYS A 314 7.02 7.94 -17.47
CA LYS A 314 8.26 8.54 -17.96
C LYS A 314 9.32 8.63 -16.84
N GLY A 315 8.94 9.11 -15.66
CA GLY A 315 9.83 9.20 -14.50
C GLY A 315 10.39 7.83 -14.08
N ILE A 316 9.55 6.78 -14.13
CA ILE A 316 9.97 5.41 -13.84
C ILE A 316 10.96 4.91 -14.91
N VAL A 317 10.70 5.16 -16.20
CA VAL A 317 11.60 4.80 -17.30
C VAL A 317 12.97 5.50 -17.13
N GLU A 318 12.99 6.78 -16.78
CA GLU A 318 14.21 7.54 -16.53
C GLU A 318 15.01 6.96 -15.34
N ALA A 319 14.32 6.59 -14.24
CA ALA A 319 14.94 5.95 -13.09
C ALA A 319 15.57 4.60 -13.44
N VAL A 320 14.90 3.80 -14.28
CA VAL A 320 15.45 2.52 -14.79
C VAL A 320 16.72 2.76 -15.59
N LYS A 321 16.72 3.69 -16.56
CA LYS A 321 17.88 4.02 -17.37
C LYS A 321 19.05 4.54 -16.52
N LYS A 322 18.73 5.39 -15.53
CA LYS A 322 19.72 5.94 -14.59
C LYS A 322 20.40 4.86 -13.76
N VAL A 323 19.63 3.95 -13.15
CA VAL A 323 20.20 2.88 -12.32
C VAL A 323 20.95 1.85 -13.15
N ALA A 324 20.49 1.53 -14.35
CA ALA A 324 21.17 0.61 -15.26
C ALA A 324 22.57 1.13 -15.65
N ALA A 325 22.72 2.45 -15.85
CA ALA A 325 24.01 3.08 -16.13
C ALA A 325 25.01 3.03 -14.95
N ARG A 326 24.55 2.82 -13.71
CA ARG A 326 25.38 2.67 -12.51
C ARG A 326 25.88 1.26 -12.27
N LYS A 327 25.54 0.35 -13.15
CA LYS A 327 25.87 -1.06 -13.09
C LYS A 327 27.28 -1.32 -13.68
N ASN A 328 28.30 -0.89 -13.01
CA ASN A 328 29.69 -1.14 -13.38
C ASN A 328 30.38 -2.09 -12.41
#